data_d800c84251de4e654e6525200853b8fd
#
_entry.id   d800c84251de4e654e6525200853b8fd
#
_cell.length_a   1.000
_cell.length_b   1.000
_cell.length_c   1.000
_cell.angle_alpha   90.00
_cell.angle_beta   90.00
_cell.angle_gamma   90.00
#
_symmetry.space_group_name_H-M   'P 1'
#
loop_
_entity.id
_entity.type
_entity.pdbx_description
1 polymer ?
#
loop_
_entity_poly.entity_id
_entity_poly.type
_entity_poly.pdbx_seq_one_letter_code
_entity_poly.pdbx_strand_id
1 'polypeptide(L)'
;PVIYDSDNILIYRMSGTIDANTPIWQQIPRTLYLPQGELDYDFDFSKEDFTIYAGGTFDLATTPSYINNETFRIVILPGYFSNKMANKVDFSDYNAVIKAFNINDKNIKQIN
;
A
#
# COMPACT_ATOMS: atom_id res chain seq x y z
N PRO A 1 -12.19 10.09 -2.82
CA PRO A 1 -11.29 11.21 -2.49
C PRO A 1 -10.84 11.94 -3.74
N VAL A 2 -10.52 13.21 -3.59
CA VAL A 2 -10.01 14.02 -4.69
C VAL A 2 -8.49 13.86 -4.75
N ILE A 3 -7.98 13.51 -5.92
CA ILE A 3 -6.55 13.35 -6.16
C ILE A 3 -6.13 14.45 -7.13
N TYR A 4 -5.15 15.25 -6.73
CA TYR A 4 -4.60 16.31 -7.57
C TYR A 4 -3.38 15.81 -8.33
N ASP A 5 -3.03 16.46 -9.45
CA ASP A 5 -1.92 16.05 -10.31
C ASP A 5 -0.58 15.90 -9.58
N SER A 6 -0.34 16.77 -8.60
CA SER A 6 0.91 16.76 -7.83
C SER A 6 0.90 15.82 -6.65
N ASP A 7 -0.24 15.20 -6.33
CA ASP A 7 -0.36 14.32 -5.18
C ASP A 7 0.33 12.98 -5.44
N ASN A 8 0.85 12.40 -4.36
CA ASN A 8 1.37 11.04 -4.38
C ASN A 8 0.42 10.11 -3.66
N ILE A 9 0.25 8.91 -4.21
CA ILE A 9 -0.51 7.84 -3.56
C ILE A 9 0.47 6.81 -3.05
N LEU A 10 0.35 6.49 -1.76
CA LEU A 10 1.06 5.39 -1.14
C LEU A 10 0.05 4.32 -0.77
N ILE A 11 0.33 3.08 -1.12
CA ILE A 11 -0.55 1.95 -0.81
C ILE A 11 0.25 0.91 -0.06
N TYR A 12 -0.33 0.43 1.05
CA TYR A 12 0.27 -0.58 1.91
C TYR A 12 -0.65 -1.78 2.02
N ARG A 13 -0.08 -2.97 1.88
CA ARG A 13 -0.80 -4.23 2.10
C ARG A 13 -0.50 -4.73 3.50
N MET A 14 -1.52 -5.20 4.21
CA MET A 14 -1.33 -5.88 5.48
C MET A 14 -0.84 -7.31 5.20
N SER A 15 0.44 -7.56 5.47
CA SER A 15 1.05 -8.86 5.22
C SER A 15 0.78 -9.87 6.32
N GLY A 16 0.43 -9.38 7.51
CA GLY A 16 0.15 -10.20 8.68
C GLY A 16 0.02 -9.35 9.91
N THR A 17 0.06 -9.98 11.08
CA THR A 17 0.01 -9.28 12.36
C THR A 17 1.04 -9.90 13.30
N ILE A 18 1.65 -9.07 14.17
CA ILE A 18 2.49 -9.57 15.26
C ILE A 18 1.61 -10.11 16.37
N ASP A 19 0.54 -9.37 16.67
CA ASP A 19 -0.53 -9.78 17.58
C ASP A 19 -1.85 -9.19 17.07
N ALA A 20 -2.96 -9.42 17.78
CA ALA A 20 -4.29 -9.02 17.34
C ALA A 20 -4.42 -7.51 17.07
N ASN A 21 -3.56 -6.69 17.68
CA ASN A 21 -3.64 -5.24 17.60
C ASN A 21 -2.46 -4.60 16.86
N THR A 22 -1.55 -5.41 16.31
CA THR A 22 -0.30 -4.90 15.70
C THR A 22 -0.16 -5.43 14.28
N PRO A 23 -0.80 -4.78 13.30
CA PRO A 23 -0.68 -5.19 11.90
C PRO A 23 0.70 -4.86 11.33
N ILE A 24 1.12 -5.65 10.36
CA ILE A 24 2.36 -5.43 9.61
C ILE A 24 1.97 -4.91 8.23
N TRP A 25 2.46 -3.72 7.88
CA TRP A 25 2.18 -3.06 6.61
C TRP A 25 3.40 -3.09 5.71
N GLN A 26 3.20 -3.49 4.45
CA GLN A 26 4.23 -3.48 3.43
C GLN A 26 3.78 -2.64 2.26
N GLN A 27 4.62 -1.71 1.84
CA GLN A 27 4.34 -0.85 0.70
C GLN A 27 4.31 -1.68 -0.59
N ILE A 28 3.35 -1.39 -1.46
CA ILE A 28 3.31 -1.94 -2.82
C ILE A 28 3.69 -0.83 -3.81
N PRO A 29 4.21 -1.13 -5.00
CA PRO A 29 4.41 -2.46 -5.59
C PRO A 29 5.42 -3.31 -4.83
N ARG A 30 5.14 -4.60 -4.75
CA ARG A 30 6.00 -5.56 -4.06
C ARG A 30 5.86 -6.94 -4.68
N THR A 31 6.99 -7.64 -4.81
CA THR A 31 7.04 -9.01 -5.30
C THR A 31 7.29 -9.95 -4.13
N LEU A 32 6.48 -11.00 -4.05
CA LEU A 32 6.68 -12.11 -3.10
C LEU A 32 7.27 -13.30 -3.86
N TYR A 33 8.25 -13.94 -3.24
CA TYR A 33 8.92 -15.13 -3.80
C TYR A 33 8.38 -16.35 -3.07
N LEU A 34 7.48 -17.08 -3.72
CA LEU A 34 6.78 -18.22 -3.14
C LEU A 34 7.33 -19.51 -3.75
N PRO A 35 7.07 -20.68 -3.13
CA PRO A 35 7.47 -21.96 -3.74
C PRO A 35 6.90 -22.17 -5.14
N GLN A 36 5.70 -21.62 -5.42
CA GLN A 36 5.03 -21.72 -6.70
C GLN A 36 5.62 -20.80 -7.76
N GLY A 37 6.30 -19.71 -7.35
CA GLY A 37 6.81 -18.69 -8.25
C GLY A 37 6.71 -17.29 -7.66
N GLU A 38 6.77 -16.29 -8.52
CA GLU A 38 6.67 -14.90 -8.11
C GLU A 38 5.23 -14.43 -8.15
N LEU A 39 4.83 -13.68 -7.11
CA LEU A 39 3.53 -13.04 -7.02
C LEU A 39 3.75 -11.55 -6.77
N ASP A 40 3.16 -10.70 -7.62
CA ASP A 40 3.34 -9.26 -7.55
C ASP A 40 2.04 -8.58 -7.13
N TYR A 41 2.14 -7.62 -6.20
CA TYR A 41 1.10 -6.64 -5.95
C TYR A 41 1.53 -5.31 -6.55
N ASP A 42 0.64 -4.69 -7.30
CA ASP A 42 0.92 -3.42 -7.95
C ASP A 42 -0.34 -2.56 -7.99
N PHE A 43 -0.19 -1.31 -8.40
CA PHE A 43 -1.31 -0.42 -8.55
C PHE A 43 -1.01 0.65 -9.59
N ASP A 44 -2.07 1.24 -10.12
CA ASP A 44 -1.98 2.48 -10.87
C ASP A 44 -3.07 3.45 -10.40
N PHE A 45 -2.95 4.71 -10.77
CA PHE A 45 -3.91 5.71 -10.36
C PHE A 45 -3.99 6.85 -11.37
N SER A 46 -5.15 7.53 -11.34
CA SER A 46 -5.39 8.78 -12.04
C SER A 46 -5.94 9.80 -11.06
N LYS A 47 -6.30 10.97 -11.54
CA LYS A 47 -6.97 11.98 -10.70
C LYS A 47 -8.28 11.49 -10.09
N GLU A 48 -8.92 10.55 -10.74
CA GLU A 48 -10.28 10.14 -10.39
C GLU A 48 -10.32 8.88 -9.55
N ASP A 49 -9.36 7.96 -9.75
CA ASP A 49 -9.44 6.65 -9.13
C ASP A 49 -8.07 5.97 -9.11
N PHE A 50 -8.02 4.82 -8.45
CA PHE A 50 -6.87 3.93 -8.43
C PHE A 50 -7.33 2.49 -8.59
N THR A 51 -6.42 1.64 -9.07
CA THR A 51 -6.65 0.20 -9.23
C THR A 51 -5.51 -0.55 -8.59
N ILE A 52 -5.83 -1.52 -7.73
CA ILE A 52 -4.86 -2.43 -7.12
C ILE A 52 -5.04 -3.78 -7.79
N TYR A 53 -3.94 -4.40 -8.22
CA TYR A 53 -4.01 -5.70 -8.89
C TYR A 53 -2.88 -6.61 -8.47
N ALA A 54 -3.10 -7.90 -8.63
CA ALA A 54 -2.12 -8.94 -8.39
C ALA A 54 -1.82 -9.67 -9.69
N GLY A 55 -0.57 -10.01 -9.89
CA GLY A 55 -0.11 -10.80 -11.03
C GLY A 55 0.95 -11.78 -10.56
N GLY A 56 1.47 -12.61 -11.46
CA GLY A 56 2.50 -13.54 -11.09
C GLY A 56 2.93 -14.45 -12.21
N THR A 57 3.90 -15.30 -11.93
CA THR A 57 4.47 -16.24 -12.88
C THR A 57 3.77 -17.59 -12.85
N PHE A 58 2.72 -17.73 -12.05
CA PHE A 58 1.95 -18.98 -11.89
C PHE A 58 0.46 -18.65 -11.77
N ASP A 59 -0.38 -19.67 -11.74
CA ASP A 59 -1.83 -19.49 -11.58
C ASP A 59 -2.15 -19.09 -10.12
N LEU A 60 -2.54 -17.84 -9.92
CA LEU A 60 -2.84 -17.30 -8.59
C LEU A 60 -4.03 -17.97 -7.92
N ALA A 61 -4.89 -18.64 -8.68
CA ALA A 61 -5.99 -19.40 -8.09
C ALA A 61 -5.52 -20.54 -7.19
N THR A 62 -4.26 -20.97 -7.35
CA THR A 62 -3.65 -22.00 -6.48
C THR A 62 -3.23 -21.45 -5.12
N THR A 63 -3.22 -20.13 -4.95
CA THR A 63 -2.87 -19.45 -3.71
C THR A 63 -3.92 -18.44 -3.31
N PRO A 64 -5.18 -18.89 -3.05
CA PRO A 64 -6.29 -17.95 -2.85
C PRO A 64 -6.13 -17.05 -1.62
N SER A 65 -5.35 -17.45 -0.63
CA SER A 65 -5.11 -16.62 0.55
C SER A 65 -4.35 -15.33 0.23
N TYR A 66 -3.68 -15.26 -0.90
CA TYR A 66 -2.95 -14.07 -1.33
C TYR A 66 -3.79 -13.11 -2.17
N ILE A 67 -4.95 -13.53 -2.66
CA ILE A 67 -5.82 -12.71 -3.51
C ILE A 67 -7.20 -12.47 -2.92
N ASN A 68 -7.63 -13.25 -1.92
CA ASN A 68 -8.94 -13.10 -1.29
C ASN A 68 -8.79 -12.44 0.08
N ASN A 69 -9.72 -11.51 0.37
CA ASN A 69 -9.81 -10.84 1.67
C ASN A 69 -8.53 -10.12 2.09
N GLU A 70 -7.82 -9.57 1.12
CA GLU A 70 -6.63 -8.78 1.41
C GLU A 70 -7.01 -7.37 1.88
N THR A 71 -6.22 -6.83 2.81
CA THR A 71 -6.45 -5.50 3.38
C THR A 71 -5.37 -4.54 2.90
N PHE A 72 -5.79 -3.40 2.39
CA PHE A 72 -4.89 -2.34 1.93
C PHE A 72 -5.26 -1.02 2.59
N ARG A 73 -4.24 -0.21 2.86
CA ARG A 73 -4.42 1.18 3.28
C ARG A 73 -3.85 2.12 2.23
N ILE A 74 -4.61 3.14 1.90
CA ILE A 74 -4.26 4.11 0.87
C ILE A 74 -4.02 5.46 1.54
N VAL A 75 -2.83 6.03 1.33
CA VAL A 75 -2.44 7.34 1.84
C VAL A 75 -2.22 8.26 0.66
N ILE A 76 -2.95 9.38 0.63
CA ILE A 76 -2.77 10.41 -0.40
C ILE A 76 -1.97 11.55 0.22
N LEU A 77 -0.78 11.81 -0.32
CA LEU A 77 0.09 12.89 0.15
C LEU A 77 0.00 14.07 -0.81
N PRO A 78 -0.34 15.28 -0.34
CA PRO A 78 -0.23 16.49 -1.15
C PRO A 78 1.18 16.64 -1.71
N GLY A 79 1.30 17.05 -2.96
CA GLY A 79 2.57 17.09 -3.66
C GLY A 79 3.64 17.90 -2.95
N TYR A 80 3.24 19.05 -2.37
CA TYR A 80 4.22 19.90 -1.68
C TYR A 80 4.78 19.23 -0.41
N PHE A 81 4.02 18.39 0.27
CA PHE A 81 4.51 17.63 1.42
C PHE A 81 5.53 16.58 0.98
N SER A 82 5.21 15.82 -0.06
CA SER A 82 6.10 14.76 -0.53
C SER A 82 7.43 15.34 -1.06
N ASN A 83 7.40 16.47 -1.75
CA ASN A 83 8.62 17.13 -2.20
C ASN A 83 9.48 17.62 -1.05
N LYS A 84 8.85 18.12 0.01
CA LYS A 84 9.55 18.67 1.16
C LYS A 84 10.22 17.61 2.02
N MET A 85 9.59 16.43 2.11
CA MET A 85 9.96 15.37 3.04
C MET A 85 10.57 14.15 2.36
N ALA A 86 10.68 14.15 1.03
CA ALA A 86 11.07 12.96 0.26
C ALA A 86 12.40 12.35 0.70
N ASN A 87 13.36 13.18 1.13
CA ASN A 87 14.69 12.73 1.55
C ASN A 87 14.79 12.42 3.05
N LYS A 88 13.69 12.58 3.79
CA LYS A 88 13.68 12.46 5.26
C LYS A 88 12.82 11.32 5.77
N VAL A 89 12.00 10.73 4.92
CA VAL A 89 11.03 9.72 5.32
C VAL A 89 11.21 8.48 4.47
N ASP A 90 11.26 7.33 5.13
CA ASP A 90 11.21 6.05 4.44
C ASP A 90 9.74 5.72 4.14
N PHE A 91 9.34 5.88 2.88
CA PHE A 91 7.95 5.63 2.48
C PHE A 91 7.53 4.17 2.56
N SER A 92 8.47 3.25 2.65
CA SER A 92 8.15 1.83 2.87
C SER A 92 7.71 1.55 4.29
N ASP A 93 8.00 2.44 5.23
CA ASP A 93 7.61 2.34 6.63
C ASP A 93 6.31 3.12 6.85
N TYR A 94 5.18 2.39 6.91
CA TYR A 94 3.87 2.98 7.08
C TYR A 94 3.79 3.87 8.33
N ASN A 95 4.31 3.38 9.46
CA ASN A 95 4.25 4.13 10.73
C ASN A 95 5.10 5.41 10.67
N ALA A 96 6.24 5.36 10.01
CA ALA A 96 7.07 6.55 9.80
C ALA A 96 6.35 7.60 8.96
N VAL A 97 5.61 7.17 7.93
CA VAL A 97 4.81 8.07 7.07
C VAL A 97 3.71 8.74 7.88
N ILE A 98 2.95 7.97 8.63
CA ILE A 98 1.86 8.50 9.46
C ILE A 98 2.39 9.53 10.44
N LYS A 99 3.50 9.26 11.09
CA LYS A 99 4.11 10.17 12.05
C LYS A 99 4.67 11.43 11.39
N ALA A 100 5.42 11.26 10.29
CA ALA A 100 6.11 12.37 9.63
C ALA A 100 5.15 13.40 9.04
N PHE A 101 4.02 12.94 8.49
CA PHE A 101 3.03 13.81 7.88
C PHE A 101 1.86 14.15 8.79
N ASN A 102 1.91 13.71 10.06
CA ASN A 102 0.90 13.97 11.07
C ASN A 102 -0.51 13.56 10.58
N ILE A 103 -0.60 12.40 9.97
CA ILE A 103 -1.85 11.89 9.41
C ILE A 103 -2.67 11.23 10.51
N ASN A 104 -3.98 11.53 10.53
CA ASN A 104 -4.89 10.83 11.40
C ASN A 104 -5.20 9.46 10.79
N ASP A 105 -4.69 8.42 11.42
CA ASP A 105 -4.82 7.02 10.98
C ASP A 105 -6.28 6.60 10.82
N LYS A 106 -7.20 7.21 11.55
CA LYS A 106 -8.64 6.93 11.45
C LYS A 106 -9.27 7.44 10.15
N ASN A 107 -8.61 8.40 9.48
CA ASN A 107 -9.10 9.00 8.24
C ASN A 107 -8.50 8.36 6.99
N ILE A 108 -7.68 7.34 7.15
CA ILE A 108 -7.08 6.64 6.02
C ILE A 108 -8.08 5.64 5.46
N LYS A 109 -8.20 5.63 4.13
CA LYS A 109 -9.07 4.68 3.45
C LYS A 109 -8.48 3.28 3.55
N GLN A 110 -9.28 2.34 4.04
CA GLN A 110 -8.90 0.94 4.14
C GLN A 110 -9.84 0.09 3.28
N ILE A 111 -9.25 -0.82 2.52
CA ILE A 111 -9.97 -1.76 1.67
C ILE A 111 -9.68 -3.17 2.17
N ASN A 112 -10.74 -3.94 2.37
CA ASN A 112 -10.62 -5.35 2.78
C ASN A 112 -10.93 -6.27 1.60
#